data_5393df8c167d53a74dc198dca3c306cf
#
_entry.id   5393df8c167d53a74dc198dca3c306cf
#
_cell.length_a   1.000
_cell.length_b   1.000
_cell.length_c   1.000
_cell.angle_alpha   90.00
_cell.angle_beta   90.00
_cell.angle_gamma   90.00
#
_symmetry.space_group_name_H-M   'P 1'
#
loop_
_entity.id
_entity.type
_entity.pdbx_description
1 polymer ?
#
loop_
_entity_poly.entity_id
_entity_poly.type
_entity_poly.pdbx_seq_one_letter_code
_entity_poly.pdbx_strand_id
1 'polypeptide(L)'
;PSLIFSQTVGFKYQAVVRNANGDLLVNQQVSFKTTMLSGSAIGTEIYSETHTVGTNGYGVVNLNIGNGTAVNGSYSNIDWSSASHFLKTELDITGGSSYQFMGTSQILSVPYSEYAEMSGRSMVDNDTSATNEIQQLSLVGNQLVLSNGGSVTLTGTIDLDADPSNELQSLSLSNDTLYLSQGNNVVLPPDSDRDATNELQALSLSNDTL
;
A
#
# COMPACT_ATOMS: atom_id res chain seq x y z
N PRO A 1 -8.59 21.79 5.84
CA PRO A 1 -7.98 21.42 7.10
C PRO A 1 -7.77 19.91 7.13
N SER A 2 -6.50 19.50 7.11
CA SER A 2 -6.12 18.10 7.26
C SER A 2 -6.29 17.73 8.73
N LEU A 3 -7.17 16.77 9.03
CA LEU A 3 -7.28 16.18 10.35
C LEU A 3 -6.04 15.28 10.53
N ILE A 4 -5.04 15.81 11.23
CA ILE A 4 -3.92 15.00 11.71
C ILE A 4 -4.47 14.20 12.88
N PHE A 5 -4.78 12.92 12.66
CA PHE A 5 -4.96 11.96 13.74
C PHE A 5 -3.58 11.70 14.36
N SER A 6 -3.27 12.39 15.45
CA SER A 6 -2.13 12.04 16.27
C SER A 6 -2.42 10.70 16.94
N GLN A 7 -1.85 9.62 16.43
CA GLN A 7 -1.80 8.37 17.18
C GLN A 7 -0.95 8.61 18.42
N THR A 8 -1.49 8.27 19.59
CA THR A 8 -0.71 8.26 20.85
C THR A 8 0.42 7.25 20.69
N VAL A 9 1.64 7.76 20.59
CA VAL A 9 2.85 6.94 20.50
C VAL A 9 3.08 6.30 21.86
N GLY A 10 3.24 4.98 21.90
CA GLY A 10 3.48 4.27 23.15
C GLY A 10 2.73 2.96 23.27
N PHE A 11 2.92 2.25 24.38
CA PHE A 11 2.23 1.01 24.67
C PHE A 11 1.74 0.94 26.13
N LYS A 12 0.72 0.11 26.36
CA LYS A 12 0.15 -0.12 27.69
C LYS A 12 1.04 -1.05 28.50
N TYR A 13 1.28 -0.68 29.75
CA TYR A 13 1.94 -1.51 30.75
C TYR A 13 1.08 -1.59 32.00
N GLN A 14 0.84 -2.80 32.47
CA GLN A 14 0.05 -3.04 33.67
C GLN A 14 0.89 -3.78 34.70
N ALA A 15 0.80 -3.38 35.97
CA ALA A 15 1.48 -4.04 37.06
C ALA A 15 0.60 -4.13 38.31
N VAL A 16 0.87 -5.15 39.11
CA VAL A 16 0.32 -5.28 40.48
C VAL A 16 1.40 -4.87 41.46
N VAL A 17 1.11 -3.87 42.27
CA VAL A 17 2.09 -3.32 43.23
C VAL A 17 1.90 -3.97 44.60
N ARG A 18 3.02 -4.48 45.15
CA ARG A 18 3.08 -5.12 46.46
C ARG A 18 4.18 -4.50 47.33
N ASN A 19 4.02 -4.55 48.64
CA ASN A 19 5.10 -4.20 49.56
C ASN A 19 6.11 -5.36 49.70
N ALA A 20 7.14 -5.15 50.55
CA ALA A 20 8.17 -6.16 50.77
C ALA A 20 7.65 -7.46 51.43
N ASN A 21 6.48 -7.41 52.07
CA ASN A 21 5.83 -8.57 52.68
C ASN A 21 4.95 -9.33 51.70
N GLY A 22 4.78 -8.79 50.46
CA GLY A 22 3.89 -9.37 49.45
C GLY A 22 2.45 -8.88 49.50
N ASP A 23 2.07 -7.96 50.42
CA ASP A 23 0.74 -7.41 50.51
C ASP A 23 0.46 -6.41 49.40
N LEU A 24 -0.78 -6.36 48.94
CA LEU A 24 -1.20 -5.41 47.92
C LEU A 24 -1.15 -3.97 48.42
N LEU A 25 -0.54 -3.08 47.67
CA LEU A 25 -0.65 -1.63 47.92
C LEU A 25 -1.88 -1.10 47.18
N VAL A 26 -2.96 -0.88 47.93
CA VAL A 26 -4.25 -0.49 47.35
C VAL A 26 -4.54 0.99 47.60
N ASN A 27 -5.15 1.66 46.63
CA ASN A 27 -5.54 3.08 46.69
C ASN A 27 -4.42 4.00 47.19
N GLN A 28 -3.18 3.71 46.77
CA GLN A 28 -1.98 4.41 47.18
C GLN A 28 -1.28 5.00 45.96
N GLN A 29 -0.72 6.21 46.12
CA GLN A 29 0.14 6.82 45.13
C GLN A 29 1.53 6.15 45.11
N VAL A 30 1.99 5.79 43.95
CA VAL A 30 3.32 5.20 43.70
C VAL A 30 3.98 5.87 42.50
N SER A 31 5.31 5.79 42.41
CA SER A 31 6.03 6.31 41.27
C SER A 31 6.83 5.21 40.59
N PHE A 32 6.77 5.19 39.28
CA PHE A 32 7.54 4.30 38.43
C PHE A 32 8.60 5.09 37.67
N LYS A 33 9.79 4.53 37.52
CA LYS A 33 10.73 4.90 36.48
C LYS A 33 10.86 3.73 35.53
N THR A 34 10.58 3.99 34.24
CA THR A 34 10.76 3.01 33.18
C THR A 34 11.90 3.43 32.28
N THR A 35 12.74 2.47 31.92
CA THR A 35 13.95 2.72 31.10
C THR A 35 13.97 1.74 29.96
N MET A 36 14.10 2.26 28.74
CA MET A 36 14.28 1.48 27.53
C MET A 36 15.77 1.24 27.31
N LEU A 37 16.13 -0.04 27.22
CA LEU A 37 17.51 -0.48 26.98
C LEU A 37 17.62 -1.10 25.61
N SER A 38 18.73 -0.87 24.91
CA SER A 38 19.05 -1.44 23.61
C SER A 38 20.06 -2.57 23.72
N GLY A 39 19.87 -3.64 22.98
CA GLY A 39 20.80 -4.76 22.81
C GLY A 39 20.65 -5.88 23.84
N SER A 40 20.50 -5.57 25.12
CA SER A 40 20.39 -6.58 26.19
C SER A 40 19.67 -6.05 27.43
N ALA A 41 19.36 -6.94 28.39
CA ALA A 41 18.74 -6.58 29.67
C ALA A 41 19.62 -5.65 30.56
N ILE A 42 20.87 -5.52 30.24
CA ILE A 42 21.85 -4.61 30.87
C ILE A 42 22.47 -3.67 29.81
N GLY A 43 21.77 -3.49 28.67
CA GLY A 43 22.25 -2.71 27.54
C GLY A 43 22.25 -1.21 27.78
N THR A 44 22.49 -0.47 26.70
CA THR A 44 22.54 1.00 26.76
C THR A 44 21.15 1.59 26.97
N GLU A 45 21.00 2.52 27.90
CA GLU A 45 19.80 3.32 28.06
C GLU A 45 19.63 4.24 26.85
N ILE A 46 18.49 4.12 26.16
CA ILE A 46 18.15 4.95 25.00
C ILE A 46 16.98 5.90 25.27
N TYR A 47 16.17 5.58 26.28
CA TYR A 47 15.04 6.39 26.72
C TYR A 47 14.71 6.07 28.17
N SER A 48 14.30 7.05 28.96
CA SER A 48 13.65 6.83 30.26
C SER A 48 12.64 7.89 30.59
N GLU A 49 11.61 7.48 31.34
CA GLU A 49 10.51 8.33 31.80
C GLU A 49 10.05 7.95 33.20
N THR A 50 9.34 8.86 33.84
CA THR A 50 8.71 8.62 35.14
C THR A 50 7.20 8.79 35.07
N HIS A 51 6.50 8.01 35.90
CA HIS A 51 5.07 8.07 36.09
C HIS A 51 4.73 8.14 37.58
N THR A 52 3.82 9.02 37.97
CA THR A 52 3.23 9.03 39.30
C THR A 52 1.75 8.69 39.16
N VAL A 53 1.33 7.54 39.72
CA VAL A 53 -0.03 7.00 39.52
C VAL A 53 -0.57 6.42 40.81
N GLY A 54 -1.90 6.35 40.93
CA GLY A 54 -2.59 5.65 42.04
C GLY A 54 -2.82 4.18 41.68
N THR A 55 -2.56 3.29 42.64
CA THR A 55 -3.04 1.91 42.56
C THR A 55 -4.55 1.87 42.83
N ASN A 56 -5.26 0.92 42.19
CA ASN A 56 -6.69 0.68 42.47
C ASN A 56 -6.90 -0.21 43.70
N GLY A 57 -8.16 -0.59 43.99
CA GLY A 57 -8.53 -1.48 45.12
C GLY A 57 -7.95 -2.90 45.04
N TYR A 58 -7.27 -3.26 43.95
CA TYR A 58 -6.58 -4.53 43.76
C TYR A 58 -5.05 -4.35 43.62
N GLY A 59 -4.52 -3.17 43.95
CA GLY A 59 -3.12 -2.87 43.84
C GLY A 59 -2.60 -2.74 42.37
N VAL A 60 -3.50 -2.60 41.40
CA VAL A 60 -3.17 -2.54 39.98
C VAL A 60 -2.92 -1.10 39.56
N VAL A 61 -1.88 -0.90 38.75
CA VAL A 61 -1.57 0.34 37.98
C VAL A 61 -1.61 0.10 36.49
N ASN A 62 -1.97 1.12 35.74
CA ASN A 62 -1.89 1.14 34.29
C ASN A 62 -1.03 2.34 33.86
N LEU A 63 0.05 2.07 33.13
CA LEU A 63 0.93 3.08 32.57
C LEU A 63 0.78 3.11 31.04
N ASN A 64 1.07 4.25 30.46
CA ASN A 64 1.25 4.42 29.02
C ASN A 64 2.72 4.73 28.77
N ILE A 65 3.54 3.72 28.51
CA ILE A 65 4.95 3.90 28.22
C ILE A 65 5.10 4.73 26.94
N GLY A 66 5.92 5.77 26.99
CA GLY A 66 6.06 6.78 25.95
C GLY A 66 5.27 8.08 26.21
N ASN A 67 4.44 8.11 27.29
CA ASN A 67 3.63 9.29 27.65
C ASN A 67 3.91 9.77 29.10
N GLY A 68 4.95 9.26 29.74
CA GLY A 68 5.40 9.74 31.04
C GLY A 68 6.18 11.05 30.96
N THR A 69 6.71 11.47 32.11
CA THR A 69 7.65 12.61 32.15
C THR A 69 9.04 12.11 31.74
N ALA A 70 9.51 12.52 30.57
CA ALA A 70 10.81 12.09 30.04
C ALA A 70 11.96 12.55 30.96
N VAL A 71 12.86 11.63 31.25
CA VAL A 71 14.10 11.85 32.03
C VAL A 71 15.30 11.86 31.11
N ASN A 72 15.35 10.94 30.13
CA ASN A 72 16.39 10.84 29.13
C ASN A 72 15.82 10.46 27.78
N GLY A 73 16.33 11.07 26.72
CA GLY A 73 15.95 10.79 25.34
C GLY A 73 14.52 11.19 24.96
N SER A 74 14.05 10.68 23.85
CA SER A 74 12.67 10.84 23.37
C SER A 74 12.16 9.51 22.85
N TYR A 75 10.96 9.12 23.27
CA TYR A 75 10.32 7.87 22.85
C TYR A 75 10.14 7.79 21.33
N SER A 76 9.81 8.91 20.69
CA SER A 76 9.64 8.99 19.24
C SER A 76 10.91 8.79 18.42
N ASN A 77 12.09 8.91 19.08
CA ASN A 77 13.39 8.76 18.43
C ASN A 77 13.98 7.36 18.61
N ILE A 78 13.24 6.44 19.23
CA ILE A 78 13.70 5.05 19.39
C ILE A 78 13.66 4.36 18.02
N ASP A 79 14.84 3.87 17.59
CA ASP A 79 14.94 3.02 16.41
C ASP A 79 14.62 1.57 16.78
N TRP A 80 13.38 1.19 16.61
CA TRP A 80 12.88 -0.16 16.93
C TRP A 80 13.43 -1.26 16.01
N SER A 81 14.06 -0.90 14.89
CA SER A 81 14.61 -1.85 13.91
C SER A 81 16.05 -2.26 14.19
N SER A 82 16.79 -1.47 14.99
CA SER A 82 18.25 -1.58 15.10
C SER A 82 18.75 -2.70 16.02
N ALA A 83 17.97 -3.11 17.03
CA ALA A 83 18.36 -4.11 18.02
C ALA A 83 17.17 -4.63 18.83
N SER A 84 17.39 -5.68 19.64
CA SER A 84 16.43 -6.08 20.66
C SER A 84 16.29 -5.00 21.74
N HIS A 85 15.06 -4.73 22.16
CA HIS A 85 14.75 -3.73 23.18
C HIS A 85 14.26 -4.37 24.47
N PHE A 86 14.59 -3.75 25.59
CA PHE A 86 14.24 -4.23 26.93
C PHE A 86 13.67 -3.10 27.75
N LEU A 87 12.60 -3.39 28.48
CA LEU A 87 11.99 -2.48 29.45
C LEU A 87 12.49 -2.82 30.85
N LYS A 88 13.29 -1.94 31.43
CA LYS A 88 13.66 -1.96 32.85
C LYS A 88 12.61 -1.17 33.63
N THR A 89 12.11 -1.74 34.71
CA THR A 89 11.11 -1.11 35.59
C THR A 89 11.69 -0.93 36.97
N GLU A 90 11.54 0.25 37.51
CA GLU A 90 11.90 0.65 38.86
C GLU A 90 10.71 1.30 39.55
N LEU A 91 10.54 1.12 40.84
CA LEU A 91 9.36 1.52 41.59
C LEU A 91 9.74 2.22 42.88
N ASP A 92 9.09 3.34 43.19
CA ASP A 92 9.03 3.92 44.51
C ASP A 92 7.62 3.79 45.06
N ILE A 93 7.43 2.95 46.06
CA ILE A 93 6.12 2.68 46.68
C ILE A 93 5.59 3.87 47.47
N THR A 94 6.39 4.88 47.76
CA THR A 94 5.96 6.08 48.50
C THR A 94 5.52 7.21 47.58
N GLY A 95 5.57 7.01 46.26
CA GLY A 95 5.24 8.04 45.26
C GLY A 95 6.29 9.13 45.10
N GLY A 96 7.51 8.93 45.58
CA GLY A 96 8.63 9.84 45.48
C GLY A 96 9.58 9.49 44.31
N SER A 97 10.89 9.61 44.55
CA SER A 97 11.93 9.36 43.54
C SER A 97 13.03 8.37 44.01
N SER A 98 12.76 7.63 45.11
CA SER A 98 13.65 6.59 45.63
C SER A 98 13.37 5.24 44.96
N TYR A 99 13.68 5.17 43.68
CA TYR A 99 13.32 4.02 42.82
C TYR A 99 14.12 2.76 43.21
N GLN A 100 13.40 1.66 43.39
CA GLN A 100 13.94 0.32 43.61
C GLN A 100 13.77 -0.49 42.31
N PHE A 101 14.80 -1.24 41.95
CA PHE A 101 14.77 -2.11 40.76
C PHE A 101 13.76 -3.26 40.94
N MET A 102 12.86 -3.41 39.99
CA MET A 102 11.84 -4.45 39.99
C MET A 102 12.12 -5.57 38.98
N GLY A 103 12.72 -5.24 37.84
CA GLY A 103 13.04 -6.20 36.80
C GLY A 103 13.28 -5.57 35.45
N THR A 104 13.76 -6.41 34.51
CA THR A 104 13.92 -6.04 33.11
C THR A 104 13.31 -7.14 32.25
N SER A 105 12.47 -6.78 31.29
CA SER A 105 11.82 -7.70 30.35
C SER A 105 12.11 -7.30 28.93
N GLN A 106 12.33 -8.29 28.06
CA GLN A 106 12.43 -8.02 26.63
C GLN A 106 11.08 -7.58 26.07
N ILE A 107 11.11 -6.59 25.20
CA ILE A 107 9.94 -6.19 24.42
C ILE A 107 9.92 -7.05 23.17
N LEU A 108 8.85 -7.84 23.02
CA LEU A 108 8.65 -8.68 21.86
C LEU A 108 7.65 -8.01 20.91
N SER A 109 7.79 -8.30 19.62
CA SER A 109 6.80 -7.89 18.63
C SER A 109 5.44 -8.52 18.94
N VAL A 110 4.36 -7.78 18.68
CA VAL A 110 3.03 -8.36 18.71
C VAL A 110 2.75 -9.07 17.37
N PRO A 111 1.96 -10.16 17.35
CA PRO A 111 1.73 -10.93 16.12
C PRO A 111 1.25 -10.09 14.92
N TYR A 112 0.51 -9.01 15.17
CA TYR A 112 0.05 -8.10 14.11
C TYR A 112 1.20 -7.31 13.46
N SER A 113 2.20 -6.89 14.23
CA SER A 113 3.37 -6.18 13.69
C SER A 113 4.29 -7.09 12.89
N GLU A 114 4.41 -8.37 13.29
CA GLU A 114 5.11 -9.39 12.49
C GLU A 114 4.40 -9.64 11.16
N TYR A 115 3.07 -9.71 11.17
CA TYR A 115 2.29 -9.84 9.92
C TYR A 115 2.45 -8.60 9.01
N ALA A 116 2.44 -7.40 9.56
CA ALA A 116 2.64 -6.17 8.80
C ALA A 116 4.05 -6.08 8.20
N GLU A 117 5.08 -6.50 8.93
CA GLU A 117 6.45 -6.59 8.42
C GLU A 117 6.58 -7.62 7.30
N MET A 118 5.94 -8.78 7.45
CA MET A 118 5.92 -9.82 6.41
C MET A 118 5.12 -9.40 5.17
N SER A 119 4.04 -8.63 5.33
CA SER A 119 3.25 -8.13 4.20
C SER A 119 3.95 -7.01 3.42
N GLY A 120 4.84 -6.26 4.09
CA GLY A 120 5.71 -5.26 3.45
C GLY A 120 6.90 -5.89 2.69
N ARG A 121 7.23 -7.13 3.02
CA ARG A 121 8.19 -7.93 2.25
C ARG A 121 7.38 -8.77 1.26
N SER A 122 7.29 -8.32 0.01
CA SER A 122 6.78 -9.19 -1.06
C SER A 122 7.59 -10.48 -1.06
N MET A 123 6.94 -11.61 -0.72
CA MET A 123 7.60 -12.91 -0.57
C MET A 123 8.15 -13.49 -1.88
N VAL A 124 8.05 -12.74 -2.98
CA VAL A 124 8.41 -13.20 -4.34
C VAL A 124 9.33 -12.23 -5.05
N ASP A 125 9.55 -11.05 -4.49
CA ASP A 125 10.42 -10.05 -5.09
C ASP A 125 11.80 -10.09 -4.43
N ASN A 126 12.77 -10.70 -5.12
CA ASN A 126 14.18 -10.65 -4.76
C ASN A 126 14.82 -9.30 -5.14
N ASP A 127 14.02 -8.35 -5.60
CA ASP A 127 14.41 -7.05 -6.04
C ASP A 127 14.02 -5.99 -5.00
N THR A 128 14.98 -5.22 -4.55
CA THR A 128 14.79 -4.13 -3.58
C THR A 128 14.60 -2.77 -4.24
N SER A 129 14.48 -2.75 -5.57
CA SER A 129 14.36 -1.51 -6.34
C SER A 129 12.91 -1.18 -6.65
N ALA A 130 12.29 -0.30 -5.85
CA ALA A 130 10.93 0.20 -6.10
C ALA A 130 10.74 0.98 -7.41
N THR A 131 11.81 1.16 -8.20
CA THR A 131 11.74 1.91 -9.46
C THR A 131 11.65 1.02 -10.69
N ASN A 132 11.90 -0.28 -10.57
CA ASN A 132 11.81 -1.22 -11.68
C ASN A 132 10.41 -1.84 -11.84
N GLU A 133 9.52 -1.75 -10.81
CA GLU A 133 8.11 -2.08 -10.93
C GLU A 133 7.35 -1.06 -11.78
N ILE A 134 7.88 0.15 -11.92
CA ILE A 134 7.30 1.18 -12.78
C ILE A 134 7.81 0.95 -14.19
N GLN A 135 7.00 0.30 -15.01
CA GLN A 135 7.35 0.04 -16.39
C GLN A 135 6.63 1.00 -17.34
N GLN A 136 7.36 1.51 -18.31
CA GLN A 136 6.81 2.32 -19.36
C GLN A 136 6.55 1.45 -20.59
N LEU A 137 5.31 1.47 -21.08
CA LEU A 137 4.90 0.81 -22.30
C LEU A 137 5.10 1.77 -23.47
N SER A 138 5.80 1.33 -24.50
CA SER A 138 6.03 2.11 -25.71
C SER A 138 5.83 1.26 -26.96
N LEU A 139 5.42 1.92 -28.06
CA LEU A 139 5.30 1.29 -29.36
C LEU A 139 6.49 1.78 -30.23
N VAL A 140 7.32 0.84 -30.67
CA VAL A 140 8.47 1.10 -31.55
C VAL A 140 8.28 0.29 -32.83
N GLY A 141 7.85 0.94 -33.89
CA GLY A 141 7.39 0.24 -35.10
C GLY A 141 6.23 -0.69 -34.78
N ASN A 142 6.36 -1.98 -35.04
CA ASN A 142 5.37 -2.99 -34.72
C ASN A 142 5.65 -3.75 -33.41
N GLN A 143 6.52 -3.24 -32.57
CA GLN A 143 6.85 -3.88 -31.30
C GLN A 143 6.28 -3.07 -30.13
N LEU A 144 5.50 -3.74 -29.32
CA LEU A 144 5.11 -3.26 -28.01
C LEU A 144 6.23 -3.61 -27.02
N VAL A 145 6.85 -2.60 -26.43
CA VAL A 145 8.07 -2.73 -25.61
C VAL A 145 7.79 -2.24 -24.19
N LEU A 146 8.20 -3.04 -23.21
CA LEU A 146 8.27 -2.62 -21.82
C LEU A 146 9.69 -2.16 -21.46
N SER A 147 9.83 -1.04 -20.75
CA SER A 147 11.12 -0.40 -20.46
C SER A 147 12.12 -1.31 -19.73
N ASN A 148 11.67 -2.20 -18.87
CA ASN A 148 12.50 -3.17 -18.13
C ASN A 148 12.01 -4.61 -18.34
N GLY A 149 11.34 -4.87 -19.46
CA GLY A 149 10.77 -6.17 -19.78
C GLY A 149 11.13 -6.63 -21.19
N GLY A 150 10.37 -7.56 -21.69
CA GLY A 150 10.46 -8.04 -23.06
C GLY A 150 9.70 -7.16 -24.06
N SER A 151 9.71 -7.57 -25.31
CA SER A 151 8.89 -6.99 -26.36
C SER A 151 8.04 -8.06 -27.06
N VAL A 152 6.88 -7.64 -27.53
CA VAL A 152 5.99 -8.47 -28.35
C VAL A 152 5.81 -7.81 -29.70
N THR A 153 6.05 -8.56 -30.75
CA THR A 153 5.75 -8.09 -32.11
C THR A 153 4.25 -8.25 -32.37
N LEU A 154 3.60 -7.17 -32.70
CA LEU A 154 2.20 -7.18 -33.11
C LEU A 154 2.13 -7.74 -34.54
N THR A 155 1.86 -9.02 -34.67
CA THR A 155 1.57 -9.68 -35.94
C THR A 155 0.07 -9.58 -36.26
N GLY A 156 -0.42 -8.37 -36.36
CA GLY A 156 -1.70 -8.12 -37.06
C GLY A 156 -1.44 -8.12 -38.58
N THR A 157 -2.46 -8.13 -39.37
CA THR A 157 -2.32 -7.82 -40.81
C THR A 157 -1.62 -6.48 -40.93
N ILE A 158 -0.30 -6.54 -41.11
CA ILE A 158 0.51 -5.36 -41.26
C ILE A 158 0.09 -4.76 -42.60
N ASP A 159 -0.45 -3.58 -42.52
CA ASP A 159 -0.44 -2.72 -43.67
C ASP A 159 1.05 -2.51 -44.07
N LEU A 160 1.42 -3.06 -45.18
CA LEU A 160 2.81 -3.06 -45.64
C LEU A 160 3.23 -1.74 -46.28
N ASP A 161 2.33 -0.78 -46.43
CA ASP A 161 2.67 0.46 -47.12
C ASP A 161 2.53 1.74 -46.26
N ALA A 162 1.95 1.70 -45.10
CA ALA A 162 1.78 2.85 -44.22
C ALA A 162 1.06 4.08 -44.84
N ASP A 163 0.30 3.88 -45.92
CA ASP A 163 -0.50 4.92 -46.56
C ASP A 163 -1.98 4.78 -46.20
N PRO A 164 -2.49 5.53 -45.18
CA PRO A 164 -3.87 5.40 -44.71
C PRO A 164 -4.92 5.83 -45.75
N SER A 165 -4.49 6.32 -46.92
CA SER A 165 -5.40 6.74 -47.98
C SER A 165 -5.79 5.61 -48.93
N ASN A 166 -5.06 4.53 -48.95
CA ASN A 166 -5.30 3.40 -49.83
C ASN A 166 -6.31 2.37 -49.25
N GLU A 167 -6.59 2.43 -47.93
CA GLU A 167 -7.67 1.67 -47.31
C GLU A 167 -9.06 2.26 -47.62
N LEU A 168 -9.08 3.51 -48.05
CA LEU A 168 -10.31 4.18 -48.44
C LEU A 168 -10.58 3.90 -49.92
N GLN A 169 -11.52 2.99 -50.17
CA GLN A 169 -11.91 2.69 -51.53
C GLN A 169 -13.21 3.41 -51.90
N SER A 170 -13.21 3.99 -53.06
CA SER A 170 -14.41 4.57 -53.63
C SER A 170 -15.05 3.61 -54.64
N LEU A 171 -16.37 3.53 -54.59
CA LEU A 171 -17.20 2.76 -55.49
C LEU A 171 -17.84 3.70 -56.51
N SER A 172 -17.67 3.43 -57.80
CA SER A 172 -18.32 4.21 -58.86
C SER A 172 -18.93 3.31 -59.92
N LEU A 173 -20.02 3.76 -60.50
CA LEU A 173 -20.72 3.06 -61.58
C LEU A 173 -20.62 3.88 -62.86
N SER A 174 -20.11 3.23 -63.96
CA SER A 174 -20.06 3.84 -65.26
C SER A 174 -20.28 2.76 -66.34
N ASN A 175 -21.26 3.00 -67.24
CA ASN A 175 -21.56 2.09 -68.36
C ASN A 175 -21.71 0.62 -67.93
N ASP A 176 -22.65 0.38 -66.97
CA ASP A 176 -22.93 -0.92 -66.39
C ASP A 176 -21.75 -1.64 -65.75
N THR A 177 -20.69 -0.90 -65.45
CA THR A 177 -19.52 -1.44 -64.79
C THR A 177 -19.36 -0.77 -63.43
N LEU A 178 -19.28 -1.59 -62.36
CA LEU A 178 -19.00 -1.16 -61.00
C LEU A 178 -17.47 -1.17 -60.80
N TYR A 179 -16.93 -0.02 -60.51
CA TYR A 179 -15.49 0.19 -60.29
C TYR A 179 -15.19 0.37 -58.81
N LEU A 180 -14.25 -0.39 -58.33
CA LEU A 180 -13.65 -0.18 -57.02
C LEU A 180 -12.28 0.47 -57.23
N SER A 181 -11.98 1.59 -56.57
CA SER A 181 -10.83 2.45 -56.87
C SER A 181 -9.48 1.74 -56.87
N GLN A 182 -9.34 0.69 -56.08
CA GLN A 182 -8.10 -0.12 -56.01
C GLN A 182 -8.38 -1.63 -56.11
N GLY A 183 -9.49 -2.00 -56.66
CA GLY A 183 -9.93 -3.39 -56.80
C GLY A 183 -10.28 -3.78 -58.19
N ASN A 184 -10.85 -4.96 -58.37
CA ASN A 184 -11.38 -5.43 -59.64
C ASN A 184 -12.76 -4.82 -59.91
N ASN A 185 -13.03 -4.55 -61.18
CA ASN A 185 -14.31 -4.09 -61.66
C ASN A 185 -15.25 -5.29 -61.97
N VAL A 186 -16.53 -5.05 -61.80
CA VAL A 186 -17.58 -6.01 -62.14
C VAL A 186 -18.51 -5.38 -63.13
N VAL A 187 -18.67 -6.05 -64.27
CA VAL A 187 -19.68 -5.67 -65.28
C VAL A 187 -21.02 -6.20 -64.83
N LEU A 188 -21.99 -5.32 -64.65
CA LEU A 188 -23.35 -5.71 -64.32
C LEU A 188 -24.01 -6.26 -65.59
N PRO A 189 -24.86 -7.28 -65.47
CA PRO A 189 -25.63 -7.74 -66.63
C PRO A 189 -26.51 -6.60 -67.13
N PRO A 190 -26.67 -6.47 -68.47
CA PRO A 190 -27.52 -5.44 -69.03
C PRO A 190 -28.96 -5.60 -68.50
N ASP A 191 -29.57 -4.48 -68.13
CA ASP A 191 -30.97 -4.42 -67.79
C ASP A 191 -31.80 -4.84 -69.03
N SER A 192 -32.66 -5.82 -68.84
CA SER A 192 -33.46 -6.39 -69.91
C SER A 192 -34.87 -5.77 -70.09
N ASP A 193 -35.29 -4.89 -69.19
CA ASP A 193 -36.67 -4.37 -69.25
C ASP A 193 -36.78 -2.87 -69.60
N ARG A 194 -35.73 -2.06 -69.49
CA ARG A 194 -35.72 -0.64 -69.89
C ARG A 194 -36.67 0.29 -69.12
N ASP A 195 -37.20 -0.13 -67.97
CA ASP A 195 -38.03 0.71 -67.13
C ASP A 195 -37.25 1.25 -65.96
N ALA A 196 -36.66 2.42 -66.11
CA ALA A 196 -35.80 3.09 -65.08
C ALA A 196 -36.57 3.42 -63.79
N THR A 197 -37.85 3.21 -63.74
CA THR A 197 -38.66 3.53 -62.55
C THR A 197 -38.86 2.36 -61.61
N ASN A 198 -38.72 1.12 -62.09
CA ASN A 198 -38.90 -0.09 -61.31
C ASN A 198 -37.60 -0.51 -60.58
N GLU A 199 -36.43 0.04 -60.97
CA GLU A 199 -35.16 -0.17 -60.27
C GLU A 199 -35.00 0.75 -59.06
N LEU A 200 -35.80 1.79 -58.92
CA LEU A 200 -35.76 2.70 -57.81
C LEU A 200 -36.41 2.10 -56.57
N GLN A 201 -35.64 1.47 -55.75
CA GLN A 201 -36.13 0.98 -54.46
C GLN A 201 -35.91 2.04 -53.37
N ALA A 202 -37.01 2.44 -52.73
CA ALA A 202 -36.95 3.29 -51.56
C ALA A 202 -36.80 2.42 -50.31
N LEU A 203 -35.65 2.50 -49.64
CA LEU A 203 -35.44 1.93 -48.33
C LEU A 203 -35.95 2.90 -47.29
N SER A 204 -37.01 2.55 -46.57
CA SER A 204 -37.49 3.33 -45.44
C SER A 204 -37.25 2.58 -44.12
N LEU A 205 -36.72 3.30 -43.14
CA LEU A 205 -36.61 2.79 -41.78
C LEU A 205 -37.93 3.06 -41.06
N SER A 206 -38.56 2.03 -40.55
CA SER A 206 -39.74 2.14 -39.70
C SER A 206 -39.37 1.54 -38.32
N ASN A 207 -39.43 2.35 -37.28
CA ASN A 207 -39.19 1.94 -35.89
C ASN A 207 -37.83 1.26 -35.63
N ASP A 208 -36.71 1.90 -36.03
CA ASP A 208 -35.36 1.45 -35.73
C ASP A 208 -35.01 -0.01 -36.03
N THR A 209 -35.73 -0.62 -36.98
CA THR A 209 -35.40 -1.98 -37.45
C THR A 209 -35.14 -1.97 -38.94
N LEU A 210 -33.95 -2.41 -39.30
CA LEU A 210 -33.62 -2.88 -40.64
C LEU A 210 -34.12 -4.30 -40.80
#